data_421042660ca112ae93765dab13ac45db
#
_entry.id   421042660ca112ae93765dab13ac45db
#
_cell.length_a   1.000
_cell.length_b   1.000
_cell.length_c   1.000
_cell.angle_alpha   90.00
_cell.angle_beta   90.00
_cell.angle_gamma   90.00
#
_symmetry.space_group_name_H-M   'P 1'
#
loop_
_entity.id
_entity.type
_entity.pdbx_description
1 polymer ?
#
loop_
_entity_poly.entity_id
_entity_poly.type
_entity_poly.pdbx_seq_one_letter_code
_entity_poly.pdbx_strand_id
1 'polypeptide(L)'
;PQFSLWKRPVVTAHIEGQPVEVLLDTGADDSIVAGIELGSDYSPKIVGGIGGFINTKEYKNVEIKVLNKRVRATIMTGDTPINIFGRNILAALGMSLNLPXARVEPIKVTLKPGKDGPXLXQWPLTREKIEALKEICERMEKEGQLEEAPPTNPYNTPTFAIXKKDKNKWRMLIDFRELNKVTQDFTEIQLGIPHPAGIAKKKRITVLDIGDAYFSVPLHEDFRKYTAFTIPSVNNTEPGKRYIYKVLPQGWKGSPXIFQYTMRHILEPFRKANPDVTIIQYVDDILIASDRTNLEHDRVVLQLKELLNGLGFYTPDEKFQRDPPYQWMGYELWPTKWKLQKLQLPQKEXWTVNDIQKLVGVLNWAAQIYPGIKTRHLCXLIKGKLTLTEEVQWTELAEAELEENKIILSQEQEGCYYQEEKELEATXQKNQHNQWTYKIHQGDNILKVGKYAKVKNTHTNGVRLLAQVVQKIGKEALVIWGRIPKFHLPVERDTWEQWWDSYWQVTWIPXWDFISTPPLVRLVFNLVK
;
A
#
# COMPACT_ATOMS: atom_id res chain seq x y z
N PRO A 1 -21.81 13.10 24.17
CA PRO A 1 -23.12 12.47 23.91
C PRO A 1 -23.16 11.88 22.51
N GLN A 2 -24.07 10.97 22.32
CA GLN A 2 -24.32 10.37 21.03
C GLN A 2 -25.70 10.77 20.54
N PHE A 3 -25.82 10.96 19.23
CA PHE A 3 -27.08 11.31 18.60
C PHE A 3 -27.55 10.18 17.71
N SER A 4 -28.83 9.86 17.77
CA SER A 4 -29.45 8.96 16.81
C SER A 4 -29.81 9.77 15.57
N LEU A 5 -29.25 9.43 14.45
CA LEU A 5 -29.45 10.25 13.25
C LEU A 5 -30.76 9.93 12.53
N TRP A 6 -31.57 9.03 13.09
CA TRP A 6 -32.95 8.91 12.64
C TRP A 6 -33.76 10.17 12.95
N LYS A 7 -33.29 10.98 13.91
CA LYS A 7 -33.87 12.26 14.24
C LYS A 7 -32.86 13.34 13.90
N ARG A 8 -33.39 14.55 13.66
CA ARG A 8 -32.53 15.70 13.44
C ARG A 8 -31.72 15.97 14.70
N PRO A 9 -30.40 16.16 14.60
CA PRO A 9 -29.59 16.47 15.78
C PRO A 9 -29.73 17.97 16.13
N VAL A 10 -30.78 18.30 16.85
CA VAL A 10 -31.09 19.67 17.27
C VAL A 10 -30.78 19.77 18.75
N VAL A 11 -30.08 20.84 19.14
CA VAL A 11 -29.74 21.09 20.54
C VAL A 11 -30.02 22.53 20.88
N THR A 12 -30.16 22.83 22.17
CA THR A 12 -30.25 24.19 22.64
C THR A 12 -28.88 24.70 22.99
N ALA A 13 -28.47 25.80 22.37
CA ALA A 13 -27.21 26.46 22.65
C ALA A 13 -27.49 27.83 23.29
N HIS A 14 -26.51 28.30 24.04
CA HIS A 14 -26.55 29.65 24.59
C HIS A 14 -25.44 30.44 23.94
N ILE A 15 -25.82 31.45 23.14
CA ILE A 15 -24.88 32.29 22.42
C ILE A 15 -24.85 33.63 23.12
N GLU A 16 -23.71 33.93 23.77
CA GLU A 16 -23.61 35.10 24.66
C GLU A 16 -24.80 35.18 25.61
N GLY A 17 -25.15 34.01 26.18
CA GLY A 17 -26.23 33.90 27.14
C GLY A 17 -27.62 33.79 26.57
N GLN A 18 -27.81 33.95 25.29
CA GLN A 18 -29.15 33.90 24.67
C GLN A 18 -29.44 32.49 24.17
N PRO A 19 -30.53 31.84 24.60
CA PRO A 19 -30.85 30.48 24.17
C PRO A 19 -31.35 30.46 22.73
N VAL A 20 -30.92 29.43 21.99
CA VAL A 20 -31.35 29.26 20.62
C VAL A 20 -31.25 27.77 20.29
N GLU A 21 -32.22 27.27 19.54
CA GLU A 21 -32.15 25.90 19.05
C GLU A 21 -31.41 25.84 17.73
N VAL A 22 -30.45 24.97 17.63
CA VAL A 22 -29.62 24.85 16.44
C VAL A 22 -29.56 23.43 15.96
N LEU A 23 -29.44 23.27 14.65
CA LEU A 23 -29.22 21.99 14.01
C LEU A 23 -27.69 21.78 13.85
N LEU A 24 -27.20 20.63 14.29
CA LEU A 24 -25.80 20.30 14.09
C LEU A 24 -25.63 19.79 12.66
N ASP A 25 -24.93 20.55 11.81
CA ASP A 25 -24.93 20.32 10.37
C ASP A 25 -23.51 20.12 9.88
N THR A 26 -23.11 18.87 9.71
CA THR A 26 -21.74 18.54 9.25
C THR A 26 -21.51 18.95 7.80
N GLY A 27 -22.55 19.22 7.04
CA GLY A 27 -22.42 19.67 5.67
C GLY A 27 -22.23 21.17 5.50
N ALA A 28 -22.27 21.92 6.59
CA ALA A 28 -22.13 23.38 6.52
C ALA A 28 -20.75 23.80 7.00
N ASP A 29 -20.11 24.70 6.24
CA ASP A 29 -18.82 25.25 6.66
C ASP A 29 -18.97 26.19 7.84
N ASP A 30 -20.02 27.02 7.80
CA ASP A 30 -20.22 28.13 8.72
C ASP A 30 -21.43 27.88 9.58
N SER A 31 -21.56 28.74 10.62
CA SER A 31 -22.68 28.69 11.55
C SER A 31 -23.46 29.96 11.45
N ILE A 32 -24.78 29.83 11.37
CA ILE A 32 -25.68 31.00 11.19
C ILE A 32 -26.93 30.77 12.02
N VAL A 33 -27.34 31.82 12.72
CA VAL A 33 -28.54 31.78 13.55
C VAL A 33 -29.35 33.06 13.30
N ALA A 34 -30.65 32.96 13.56
CA ALA A 34 -31.58 34.08 13.48
C ALA A 34 -32.13 34.38 14.85
N GLY A 35 -32.61 35.57 15.02
CA GLY A 35 -33.36 35.94 16.21
C GLY A 35 -32.54 36.24 17.44
N ILE A 36 -31.25 36.43 17.31
CA ILE A 36 -30.43 36.89 18.44
C ILE A 36 -29.67 38.14 18.04
N GLU A 37 -29.33 38.93 19.06
CA GLU A 37 -28.66 40.20 18.88
C GLU A 37 -27.29 40.16 19.54
N LEU A 38 -26.25 40.42 18.75
CA LEU A 38 -24.86 40.32 19.24
C LEU A 38 -24.13 41.66 19.20
N GLY A 39 -24.84 42.75 18.87
CA GLY A 39 -24.26 44.08 18.94
C GLY A 39 -23.79 44.62 17.62
N SER A 40 -22.91 45.65 17.71
CA SER A 40 -22.50 46.40 16.53
C SER A 40 -21.10 46.02 16.02
N ASP A 41 -20.41 45.12 16.69
CA ASP A 41 -19.03 44.74 16.32
C ASP A 41 -19.01 43.55 15.37
N TYR A 42 -19.44 43.83 14.13
CA TYR A 42 -19.58 42.77 13.13
C TYR A 42 -19.04 43.24 11.79
N SER A 43 -18.78 42.26 10.90
CA SER A 43 -18.48 42.52 9.51
C SER A 43 -19.63 41.98 8.65
N PRO A 44 -20.06 42.72 7.66
CA PRO A 44 -21.10 42.19 6.75
C PRO A 44 -20.50 41.02 5.94
N LYS A 45 -21.33 40.00 5.70
CA LYS A 45 -20.90 38.86 4.91
C LYS A 45 -22.10 38.26 4.21
N ILE A 46 -21.89 37.83 2.95
CA ILE A 46 -22.92 37.14 2.18
C ILE A 46 -22.55 35.65 2.19
N VAL A 47 -23.49 34.80 2.61
CA VAL A 47 -23.30 33.37 2.60
C VAL A 47 -24.30 32.71 1.68
N GLY A 48 -23.87 31.63 1.02
CA GLY A 48 -24.69 30.95 0.06
C GLY A 48 -24.90 29.49 0.40
N GLY A 49 -26.00 28.97 -0.05
CA GLY A 49 -26.35 27.59 0.08
C GLY A 49 -27.24 27.15 -1.04
N ILE A 50 -27.88 25.98 -0.89
CA ILE A 50 -28.69 25.44 -1.97
C ILE A 50 -29.83 26.37 -2.35
N GLY A 51 -30.44 27.04 -1.41
CA GLY A 51 -31.56 27.89 -1.68
C GLY A 51 -31.24 29.32 -2.10
N GLY A 52 -29.95 29.68 -2.22
CA GLY A 52 -29.55 31.01 -2.61
C GLY A 52 -28.63 31.65 -1.58
N PHE A 53 -28.59 32.97 -1.58
CA PHE A 53 -27.68 33.73 -0.72
C PHE A 53 -28.45 34.54 0.28
N ILE A 54 -27.87 34.74 1.46
CA ILE A 54 -28.42 35.65 2.44
C ILE A 54 -27.33 36.59 2.96
N ASN A 55 -27.76 37.78 3.36
CA ASN A 55 -26.88 38.75 3.98
C ASN A 55 -26.81 38.48 5.47
N THR A 56 -25.60 38.50 6.00
CA THR A 56 -25.39 38.18 7.40
C THR A 56 -24.48 39.21 8.05
N LYS A 57 -24.48 39.17 9.38
CA LYS A 57 -23.51 39.87 10.22
C LYS A 57 -22.60 38.86 10.83
N GLU A 58 -21.29 38.97 10.56
CA GLU A 58 -20.32 38.02 11.08
C GLU A 58 -19.69 38.54 12.35
N TYR A 59 -19.81 37.77 13.42
CA TYR A 59 -19.23 38.10 14.72
C TYR A 59 -18.14 37.06 15.04
N LYS A 60 -16.98 37.55 15.46
CA LYS A 60 -15.87 36.69 15.81
C LYS A 60 -15.73 36.59 17.32
N ASN A 61 -15.14 35.48 17.75
CA ASN A 61 -14.82 35.25 19.16
C ASN A 61 -16.05 35.31 20.06
N VAL A 62 -17.13 34.71 19.64
CA VAL A 62 -18.41 34.72 20.36
C VAL A 62 -18.41 33.52 21.33
N GLU A 63 -18.89 33.78 22.55
CA GLU A 63 -18.99 32.70 23.54
C GLU A 63 -20.23 31.85 23.25
N ILE A 64 -20.00 30.54 23.14
CA ILE A 64 -21.06 29.60 22.85
C ILE A 64 -20.99 28.48 23.87
N LYS A 65 -22.12 28.26 24.53
CA LYS A 65 -22.25 27.20 25.51
C LYS A 65 -23.25 26.17 25.01
N VAL A 66 -22.81 24.96 24.79
CA VAL A 66 -23.67 23.91 24.24
C VAL A 66 -23.14 22.56 24.67
N LEU A 67 -24.04 21.64 24.98
CA LEU A 67 -23.69 20.24 25.35
C LEU A 67 -22.64 20.21 26.46
N ASN A 68 -22.82 21.09 27.45
CA ASN A 68 -21.92 21.21 28.62
C ASN A 68 -20.50 21.60 28.28
N LYS A 69 -20.31 22.22 27.13
CA LYS A 69 -19.01 22.74 26.71
C LYS A 69 -19.14 24.22 26.42
N ARG A 70 -18.04 24.93 26.60
CA ARG A 70 -17.97 26.37 26.35
C ARG A 70 -16.84 26.60 25.36
N VAL A 71 -17.16 27.18 24.21
CA VAL A 71 -16.19 27.48 23.17
C VAL A 71 -16.37 28.89 22.69
N ARG A 72 -15.35 29.43 22.02
CA ARG A 72 -15.41 30.69 21.34
C ARG A 72 -15.21 30.46 19.86
N ALA A 73 -16.10 31.04 19.05
CA ALA A 73 -16.10 30.77 17.63
C ALA A 73 -16.76 31.91 16.87
N THR A 74 -16.58 31.87 15.56
CA THR A 74 -17.25 32.83 14.68
C THR A 74 -18.67 32.35 14.41
N ILE A 75 -19.62 33.27 14.51
CA ILE A 75 -20.99 32.95 14.20
C ILE A 75 -21.60 34.11 13.40
N MET A 76 -22.51 33.78 12.52
CA MET A 76 -23.23 34.76 11.72
C MET A 76 -24.65 34.85 12.17
N THR A 77 -25.22 36.05 12.10
CA THR A 77 -26.65 36.25 12.33
C THR A 77 -27.27 36.74 11.03
N GLY A 78 -28.48 36.26 10.78
CA GLY A 78 -29.17 36.63 9.55
C GLY A 78 -30.53 35.97 9.48
N ASP A 79 -31.21 36.20 8.37
CA ASP A 79 -32.55 35.69 8.19
C ASP A 79 -32.50 34.28 7.59
N THR A 80 -31.93 33.34 8.37
CA THR A 80 -31.85 31.96 7.95
C THR A 80 -33.15 31.22 8.27
N PRO A 81 -33.59 30.35 7.37
CA PRO A 81 -34.77 29.54 7.68
C PRO A 81 -34.54 28.50 8.77
N ILE A 82 -33.30 28.14 9.03
CA ILE A 82 -32.99 27.17 10.08
C ILE A 82 -31.66 27.56 10.71
N ASN A 83 -31.60 27.52 12.03
CA ASN A 83 -30.36 27.83 12.75
C ASN A 83 -29.40 26.64 12.64
N ILE A 84 -28.17 26.91 12.26
CA ILE A 84 -27.20 25.87 11.93
C ILE A 84 -25.88 26.13 12.65
N PHE A 85 -25.36 25.09 13.33
CA PHE A 85 -23.94 25.03 13.73
C PHE A 85 -23.21 24.19 12.71
N GLY A 86 -22.31 24.82 11.97
CA GLY A 86 -21.50 24.14 10.97
C GLY A 86 -20.20 23.63 11.53
N ARG A 87 -19.32 23.20 10.62
CA ARG A 87 -18.10 22.52 11.04
C ARG A 87 -17.17 23.37 11.88
N ASN A 88 -17.21 24.70 11.72
CA ASN A 88 -16.35 25.55 12.54
C ASN A 88 -16.64 25.40 14.04
N ILE A 89 -17.91 25.30 14.40
CA ILE A 89 -18.28 25.11 15.80
C ILE A 89 -18.20 23.62 16.19
N LEU A 90 -18.65 22.74 15.30
CA LEU A 90 -18.61 21.30 15.60
C LEU A 90 -17.19 20.83 15.86
N ALA A 91 -16.24 21.35 15.09
CA ALA A 91 -14.83 21.00 15.31
C ALA A 91 -14.33 21.56 16.65
N ALA A 92 -14.71 22.78 16.98
CA ALA A 92 -14.31 23.38 18.27
C ALA A 92 -14.89 22.58 19.44
N LEU A 93 -16.06 21.97 19.26
CA LEU A 93 -16.67 21.14 20.27
C LEU A 93 -16.07 19.75 20.37
N GLY A 94 -15.17 19.41 19.44
CA GLY A 94 -14.58 18.09 19.45
C GLY A 94 -15.45 17.01 18.83
N MET A 95 -16.40 17.39 18.00
CA MET A 95 -17.29 16.42 17.37
C MET A 95 -16.55 15.62 16.30
N SER A 96 -16.83 14.35 16.22
CA SER A 96 -16.28 13.49 15.19
C SER A 96 -17.37 12.64 14.58
N LEU A 97 -17.17 12.24 13.34
CA LEU A 97 -18.01 11.26 12.66
C LEU A 97 -17.26 9.95 12.61
N ASN A 98 -17.85 8.92 13.19
CA ASN A 98 -17.22 7.61 13.25
C ASN A 98 -18.10 6.60 12.56
N LEU A 99 -17.49 5.86 11.64
CA LEU A 99 -18.15 4.75 10.96
C LEU A 99 -17.54 3.46 11.45
N PRO A 100 -18.32 2.39 11.47
CA PRO A 100 -17.70 1.15 11.94
C PRO A 100 -16.60 0.67 11.00
N UNK A 101 -15.57 0.19 11.67
CA UNK A 101 -14.56 -0.44 10.97
C UNK A 101 -15.20 -1.31 9.99
N ALA A 102 -14.39 -2.01 9.29
CA ALA A 102 -14.94 -2.97 8.36
C ALA A 102 -15.84 -4.00 9.07
N ARG A 103 -16.96 -4.31 8.45
CA ARG A 103 -17.92 -5.24 9.03
C ARG A 103 -17.55 -6.66 8.62
N VAL A 104 -16.37 -7.08 8.97
CA VAL A 104 -15.88 -8.42 8.66
C VAL A 104 -15.48 -9.06 9.96
N GLU A 105 -15.61 -10.40 10.00
CA GLU A 105 -15.20 -11.13 11.19
C GLU A 105 -13.69 -11.07 11.34
N PRO A 106 -13.20 -10.73 12.53
CA PRO A 106 -11.76 -10.77 12.75
C PRO A 106 -11.24 -12.19 12.56
N ILE A 107 -10.07 -12.28 11.94
CA ILE A 107 -9.47 -13.58 11.66
C ILE A 107 -8.63 -14.02 12.84
N LYS A 108 -8.85 -15.23 13.32
CA LYS A 108 -8.08 -15.76 14.45
C LYS A 108 -6.61 -15.89 14.06
N VAL A 109 -5.76 -15.49 14.97
CA VAL A 109 -4.32 -15.61 14.79
C VAL A 109 -3.70 -15.97 16.14
N THR A 110 -2.66 -16.78 16.11
CA THR A 110 -2.01 -17.27 17.33
C THR A 110 -0.51 -17.04 17.24
N LEU A 111 0.14 -17.16 18.39
CA LEU A 111 1.57 -17.26 18.42
C LEU A 111 2.00 -18.67 18.00
N LYS A 112 3.26 -18.81 17.63
CA LYS A 112 3.81 -20.14 17.35
C LYS A 112 3.73 -21.00 18.59
N PRO A 113 3.60 -22.33 18.42
CA PRO A 113 3.47 -23.21 19.60
C PRO A 113 4.64 -23.06 20.57
N GLY A 114 4.30 -22.95 21.84
CA GLY A 114 5.31 -22.85 22.89
C GLY A 114 5.94 -21.49 23.04
N LYS A 115 5.49 -20.49 22.29
CA LYS A 115 6.05 -19.15 22.37
C LYS A 115 5.11 -18.20 23.08
N ASP A 116 5.69 -17.13 23.66
CA ASP A 116 4.91 -16.09 24.31
C ASP A 116 5.26 -14.74 23.71
N GLY A 117 4.45 -13.73 24.03
CA GLY A 117 4.65 -12.39 23.47
C GLY A 117 5.87 -11.70 24.02
N PRO A 118 6.31 -10.61 23.35
CA PRO A 118 7.53 -9.92 23.79
C PRO A 118 7.31 -9.04 25.02
N UNK A 119 8.28 -8.76 25.66
CA UNK A 119 8.26 -7.99 26.72
C UNK A 119 9.48 -7.22 26.76
N LEU A 120 9.56 -6.42 25.99
CA LEU A 120 10.82 -5.66 25.83
C LEU A 120 10.73 -4.26 26.45
N UNK A 121 11.68 -3.80 26.79
CA UNK A 121 11.69 -2.56 27.40
C UNK A 121 11.51 -1.47 26.40
N GLN A 122 11.05 -0.42 26.95
CA GLN A 122 10.93 0.82 26.21
C GLN A 122 12.12 1.73 26.48
N TRP A 123 12.80 2.13 25.45
CA TRP A 123 13.93 3.05 25.54
C TRP A 123 13.45 4.43 25.98
N PRO A 124 14.28 5.18 26.71
CA PRO A 124 13.95 6.58 26.99
C PRO A 124 13.86 7.40 25.72
N LEU A 125 12.97 8.37 25.71
CA LEU A 125 12.75 9.24 24.57
C LEU A 125 12.87 10.69 25.00
N THR A 126 13.20 11.56 24.05
CA THR A 126 13.23 12.99 24.35
C THR A 126 11.82 13.50 24.64
N ARG A 127 11.77 14.62 25.34
CA ARG A 127 10.47 15.23 25.65
C ARG A 127 9.69 15.53 24.38
N GLU A 128 10.36 16.03 23.36
CA GLU A 128 9.71 16.35 22.10
C GLU A 128 9.07 15.11 21.46
N LYS A 129 9.79 13.99 21.47
CA LYS A 129 9.28 12.75 20.91
C LYS A 129 8.11 12.21 21.72
N ILE A 130 8.20 12.31 23.05
CA ILE A 130 7.11 11.84 23.91
C ILE A 130 5.83 12.62 23.62
N GLU A 131 5.95 13.96 23.53
CA GLU A 131 4.76 14.77 23.26
C GLU A 131 4.16 14.43 21.89
N ALA A 132 5.02 14.23 20.90
CA ALA A 132 4.54 13.86 19.56
C ALA A 132 3.81 12.52 19.59
N LEU A 133 4.38 11.53 20.27
CA LEU A 133 3.73 10.21 20.33
C LEU A 133 2.44 10.26 21.12
N LYS A 134 2.37 11.07 22.19
CA LYS A 134 1.11 11.22 22.91
C LYS A 134 0.02 11.74 22.00
N GLU A 135 0.33 12.74 21.19
CA GLU A 135 -0.66 13.32 20.29
C GLU A 135 -1.12 12.31 19.24
N ILE A 136 -0.16 11.55 18.66
CA ILE A 136 -0.48 10.55 17.68
C ILE A 136 -1.39 9.47 18.28
N CYS A 137 -1.04 8.99 19.48
CA CYS A 137 -1.81 7.91 20.10
C CYS A 137 -3.19 8.36 20.54
N GLU A 138 -3.31 9.59 21.02
CA GLU A 138 -4.64 10.10 21.39
C GLU A 138 -5.55 10.16 20.18
N ARG A 139 -5.01 10.60 19.03
CA ARG A 139 -5.79 10.62 17.82
C ARG A 139 -6.19 9.20 17.38
N MET A 140 -5.23 8.27 17.42
CA MET A 140 -5.53 6.89 17.03
C MET A 140 -6.54 6.24 17.97
N GLU A 141 -6.48 6.57 19.24
CA GLU A 141 -7.46 6.05 20.19
C GLU A 141 -8.85 6.58 19.88
N LYS A 142 -8.96 7.88 19.59
CA LYS A 142 -10.25 8.48 19.24
C LYS A 142 -10.81 7.86 17.97
N GLU A 143 -9.93 7.50 17.02
CA GLU A 143 -10.36 6.93 15.76
C GLU A 143 -10.63 5.43 15.85
N GLY A 144 -10.49 4.83 17.03
CA GLY A 144 -10.82 3.43 17.22
C GLY A 144 -9.73 2.46 16.84
N GLN A 145 -8.51 2.92 16.65
CA GLN A 145 -7.40 2.08 16.24
C GLN A 145 -6.62 1.53 17.43
N LEU A 146 -6.63 2.23 18.53
CA LEU A 146 -5.94 1.84 19.76
C LEU A 146 -6.91 1.86 20.92
N GLU A 147 -6.57 1.11 21.97
CA GLU A 147 -7.24 1.25 23.26
C GLU A 147 -6.21 1.10 24.34
N GLU A 148 -6.52 1.62 25.52
CA GLU A 148 -5.60 1.54 26.63
C GLU A 148 -5.40 0.10 27.05
N ALA A 149 -4.15 -0.31 27.24
CA ALA A 149 -3.87 -1.68 27.64
C ALA A 149 -4.36 -1.92 29.05
N PRO A 150 -4.93 -3.11 29.35
CA PRO A 150 -5.28 -3.43 30.71
C PRO A 150 -4.05 -3.39 31.61
N PRO A 151 -4.22 -3.01 32.89
CA PRO A 151 -3.03 -2.87 33.77
C PRO A 151 -2.32 -4.18 34.03
N THR A 152 -2.97 -5.30 33.78
CA THR A 152 -2.36 -6.62 33.98
C THR A 152 -1.57 -7.11 32.77
N ASN A 153 -1.58 -6.36 31.67
CA ASN A 153 -0.91 -6.80 30.44
C ASN A 153 0.61 -6.79 30.63
N PRO A 154 1.27 -7.96 30.50
CA PRO A 154 2.71 -8.04 30.76
C PRO A 154 3.57 -7.76 29.52
N TYR A 155 2.96 -7.59 28.34
CA TYR A 155 3.71 -7.54 27.10
C TYR A 155 4.11 -6.11 26.77
N ASN A 156 5.18 -5.97 25.99
CA ASN A 156 5.59 -4.66 25.53
C ASN A 156 6.52 -4.77 24.33
N THR A 157 6.33 -3.86 23.39
CA THR A 157 7.17 -3.72 22.20
C THR A 157 7.70 -2.28 22.15
N PRO A 158 8.98 -2.08 21.80
CA PRO A 158 9.53 -0.72 21.80
C PRO A 158 8.90 0.17 20.73
N THR A 159 8.79 1.44 21.05
CA THR A 159 8.19 2.45 20.20
C THR A 159 9.21 3.56 19.95
N PHE A 160 9.23 4.08 18.73
CA PHE A 160 10.14 5.13 18.31
C PHE A 160 9.38 6.24 17.62
N ALA A 161 9.96 7.44 17.60
CA ALA A 161 9.45 8.56 16.83
C ALA A 161 10.48 8.89 15.76
N ILE A 162 9.98 9.07 14.54
CA ILE A 162 10.83 9.34 13.39
C ILE A 162 10.35 10.61 12.69
N UNK A 163 11.05 11.36 12.43
CA UNK A 163 10.74 12.49 11.76
C UNK A 163 10.33 12.21 10.42
N LYS A 164 9.42 12.88 9.96
CA LYS A 164 8.96 12.89 8.61
C LYS A 164 9.80 13.83 7.76
N LYS A 165 9.63 13.76 6.45
CA LYS A 165 10.32 14.67 5.54
C LYS A 165 10.01 16.12 5.86
N ASP A 166 8.76 16.39 6.24
CA ASP A 166 8.41 17.67 6.82
C ASP A 166 8.93 17.67 8.27
N LYS A 167 9.95 18.46 8.54
CA LYS A 167 10.68 18.39 9.79
C LYS A 167 9.84 18.72 11.02
N ASN A 168 8.66 19.29 10.84
CA ASN A 168 7.80 19.63 11.96
C ASN A 168 6.85 18.52 12.37
N LYS A 169 6.89 17.38 11.69
CA LYS A 169 5.96 16.30 11.94
C LYS A 169 6.68 15.01 12.26
N TRP A 170 6.11 14.25 13.19
CA TRP A 170 6.68 13.00 13.65
C TRP A 170 5.80 11.84 13.22
N ARG A 171 6.42 10.70 13.01
CA ARG A 171 5.73 9.44 12.74
C ARG A 171 6.05 8.46 13.85
N MET A 172 5.05 7.70 14.29
CA MET A 172 5.27 6.63 15.26
C MET A 172 5.70 5.36 14.54
N LEU A 173 6.75 4.74 15.06
CA LEU A 173 7.22 3.46 14.55
C LEU A 173 7.23 2.47 15.71
N ILE A 174 6.57 1.35 15.55
CA ILE A 174 6.58 0.29 16.55
C ILE A 174 7.40 -0.86 16.01
N ASP A 175 8.38 -1.30 16.78
CA ASP A 175 9.35 -2.29 16.32
C ASP A 175 8.82 -3.69 16.61
N PHE A 176 8.01 -4.21 15.71
CA PHE A 176 7.39 -5.52 15.89
C PHE A 176 8.28 -6.69 15.52
N ARG A 177 9.59 -6.48 15.38
CA ARG A 177 10.47 -7.58 14.97
C ARG A 177 10.38 -8.78 15.90
N GLU A 178 10.35 -8.57 17.21
CA GLU A 178 10.27 -9.70 18.14
C GLU A 178 8.90 -10.34 18.13
N LEU A 179 7.83 -9.54 18.05
CA LEU A 179 6.51 -10.13 17.92
C LEU A 179 6.39 -10.92 16.62
N ASN A 180 6.97 -10.40 15.55
CA ASN A 180 6.92 -11.10 14.26
C ASN A 180 7.58 -12.48 14.35
N LYS A 181 8.68 -12.58 15.11
CA LYS A 181 9.36 -13.87 15.26
C LYS A 181 8.49 -14.92 15.92
N VAL A 182 7.62 -14.52 16.83
CA VAL A 182 6.80 -15.47 17.57
C VAL A 182 5.38 -15.57 17.03
N THR A 183 4.99 -14.75 16.08
CA THR A 183 3.69 -14.86 15.43
C THR A 183 3.68 -16.08 14.50
N GLN A 184 2.54 -16.75 14.42
CA GLN A 184 2.40 -17.89 13.52
C GLN A 184 2.77 -17.50 12.08
N ASP A 185 3.16 -18.50 11.32
CA ASP A 185 3.39 -18.29 9.89
C ASP A 185 2.06 -18.27 9.16
N PHE A 186 2.01 -17.51 8.09
CA PHE A 186 0.82 -17.42 7.25
C PHE A 186 1.11 -18.04 5.89
N THR A 187 0.17 -18.83 5.39
CA THR A 187 0.27 -19.35 4.04
C THR A 187 0.14 -18.20 3.06
N GLU A 188 1.12 -18.06 2.17
CA GLU A 188 1.03 -17.01 1.16
C GLU A 188 -0.12 -17.31 0.21
N ILE A 189 -1.04 -16.37 0.13
CA ILE A 189 -2.18 -16.49 -0.78
C ILE A 189 -1.79 -16.04 -2.17
N GLN A 190 -0.98 -14.99 -2.24
CA GLN A 190 -0.49 -14.47 -3.51
C GLN A 190 1.00 -14.78 -3.62
N LEU A 191 1.36 -15.61 -4.60
CA LEU A 191 2.72 -16.12 -4.72
C LEU A 191 3.69 -15.14 -5.36
N GLY A 192 3.20 -14.04 -5.91
CA GLY A 192 4.08 -13.07 -6.55
C GLY A 192 3.37 -11.77 -6.80
N ILE A 193 4.11 -10.82 -7.36
CA ILE A 193 3.58 -9.51 -7.71
C ILE A 193 2.92 -9.62 -9.08
N PRO A 194 1.70 -9.08 -9.26
CA PRO A 194 1.11 -9.08 -10.59
C PRO A 194 1.98 -8.31 -11.58
N HIS A 195 2.14 -8.85 -12.78
CA HIS A 195 2.92 -8.19 -13.82
C HIS A 195 1.97 -7.57 -14.84
N PRO A 196 2.21 -6.33 -15.28
CA PRO A 196 1.27 -5.69 -16.21
C PRO A 196 1.16 -6.40 -17.55
N ALA A 197 2.20 -7.10 -17.99
CA ALA A 197 2.14 -7.85 -19.25
C ALA A 197 1.10 -8.96 -19.21
N GLY A 198 0.73 -9.43 -18.01
CA GLY A 198 -0.29 -10.45 -17.86
C GLY A 198 -1.70 -9.92 -17.79
N ILE A 199 -1.88 -8.60 -17.82
CA ILE A 199 -3.22 -8.03 -17.83
C ILE A 199 -3.80 -8.19 -19.23
N ALA A 200 -5.03 -8.73 -19.31
CA ALA A 200 -5.72 -8.81 -20.58
C ALA A 200 -5.98 -7.40 -21.10
N LYS A 201 -5.75 -7.22 -22.41
CA LYS A 201 -5.93 -5.90 -23.00
C LYS A 201 -7.39 -5.47 -22.88
N LYS A 202 -7.62 -4.33 -22.25
CA LYS A 202 -8.96 -3.77 -22.05
C LYS A 202 -8.96 -2.31 -22.45
N LYS A 203 -10.16 -1.83 -22.81
CA LYS A 203 -10.28 -0.45 -23.29
C LYS A 203 -10.15 0.57 -22.18
N ARG A 204 -10.56 0.26 -20.95
CA ARG A 204 -10.63 1.23 -19.88
C ARG A 204 -9.99 0.68 -18.62
N ILE A 205 -9.26 1.54 -17.93
CA ILE A 205 -8.57 1.19 -16.69
C ILE A 205 -8.89 2.26 -15.65
N THR A 206 -9.12 1.82 -14.42
CA THR A 206 -9.19 2.70 -13.27
C THR A 206 -8.38 2.07 -12.15
N VAL A 207 -7.60 2.88 -11.45
CA VAL A 207 -6.85 2.41 -10.29
C VAL A 207 -7.36 3.17 -9.08
N LEU A 208 -7.79 2.44 -8.07
CA LEU A 208 -8.21 3.06 -6.83
C LEU A 208 -7.39 2.58 -5.65
N ASP A 209 -7.36 3.39 -4.61
CA ASP A 209 -6.55 3.16 -3.43
C ASP A 209 -7.44 3.08 -2.21
N ILE A 210 -7.13 2.15 -1.31
CA ILE A 210 -7.83 2.05 -0.03
C ILE A 210 -7.03 2.82 1.01
N GLY A 211 -7.61 3.87 1.55
CA GLY A 211 -6.93 4.69 2.54
C GLY A 211 -6.83 3.99 3.88
N ASP A 212 -5.65 4.06 4.49
CA ASP A 212 -5.39 3.43 5.79
C ASP A 212 -5.88 1.99 5.81
N ALA A 213 -5.43 1.22 4.84
CA ALA A 213 -6.01 -0.09 4.57
C ALA A 213 -5.98 -1.01 5.78
N TYR A 214 -4.82 -1.13 6.43
CA TYR A 214 -4.71 -2.02 7.58
C TYR A 214 -5.59 -1.57 8.73
N PHE A 215 -5.72 -0.26 8.92
CA PHE A 215 -6.51 0.27 10.03
C PHE A 215 -8.01 0.09 9.84
N SER A 216 -8.42 -0.36 8.65
CA SER A 216 -9.83 -0.64 8.37
C SER A 216 -10.23 -2.07 8.71
N VAL A 217 -9.30 -2.91 9.14
CA VAL A 217 -9.56 -4.32 9.42
C VAL A 217 -9.32 -4.58 10.91
N PRO A 218 -10.30 -5.19 11.61
CA PRO A 218 -10.12 -5.42 13.05
C PRO A 218 -9.11 -6.54 13.30
N LEU A 219 -8.35 -6.38 14.38
CA LEU A 219 -7.48 -7.42 14.90
C LEU A 219 -8.26 -8.27 15.89
N HIS A 220 -8.13 -9.58 15.77
CA HIS A 220 -8.86 -10.48 16.66
C HIS A 220 -8.58 -10.16 18.12
N GLU A 221 -9.63 -10.15 18.91
CA GLU A 221 -9.56 -9.69 20.29
C GLU A 221 -8.51 -10.45 21.11
N ASP A 222 -8.37 -11.76 20.86
CA ASP A 222 -7.44 -12.58 21.65
C ASP A 222 -5.99 -12.27 21.37
N PHE A 223 -5.69 -11.61 20.26
CA PHE A 223 -4.30 -11.30 19.89
C PHE A 223 -3.88 -9.89 20.29
N ARG A 224 -4.83 -9.02 20.58
CA ARG A 224 -4.54 -7.60 20.82
C ARG A 224 -3.52 -7.38 21.92
N LYS A 225 -3.56 -8.21 22.95
CA LYS A 225 -2.65 -8.06 24.11
C LYS A 225 -1.18 -8.12 23.71
N TYR A 226 -0.85 -8.84 22.64
CA TYR A 226 0.54 -8.99 22.24
C TYR A 226 1.09 -7.77 21.52
N THR A 227 0.22 -6.84 21.13
CA THR A 227 0.66 -5.63 20.41
C THR A 227 0.96 -4.47 21.36
N ALA A 228 0.99 -4.69 22.66
CA ALA A 228 1.11 -3.64 23.64
C ALA A 228 2.42 -2.88 23.51
N PHE A 229 2.34 -1.56 23.68
CA PHE A 229 3.49 -0.68 23.65
C PHE A 229 3.28 0.46 24.67
N THR A 230 4.35 1.22 24.94
CA THR A 230 4.35 2.21 26.00
C THR A 230 4.92 3.55 25.52
N ILE A 231 4.25 4.63 25.87
CA ILE A 231 4.80 5.97 25.75
C ILE A 231 5.34 6.35 27.12
N PRO A 232 6.68 6.49 27.27
CA PRO A 232 7.23 6.76 28.58
C PRO A 232 6.97 8.19 29.02
N SER A 233 7.17 8.47 30.31
CA SER A 233 7.12 9.81 30.84
C SER A 233 8.52 10.32 31.11
N VAL A 234 8.67 11.64 31.11
CA VAL A 234 9.96 12.25 31.42
C VAL A 234 10.22 12.08 32.90
N ASN A 235 11.43 11.58 33.24
CA ASN A 235 11.88 11.40 34.62
C ASN A 235 10.96 10.48 35.42
N ASN A 236 10.17 9.65 34.75
CA ASN A 236 9.23 8.73 35.41
C ASN A 236 8.33 9.43 36.44
N THR A 237 7.95 10.66 36.13
CA THR A 237 7.10 11.42 37.06
C THR A 237 5.68 10.91 37.08
N GLU A 238 5.32 10.08 36.10
CA GLU A 238 4.01 9.41 36.06
C GLU A 238 4.20 8.09 35.33
N PRO A 239 3.25 7.14 35.48
CA PRO A 239 3.37 5.89 34.74
C PRO A 239 3.29 6.14 33.25
N GLY A 240 4.03 5.34 32.49
CA GLY A 240 3.93 5.40 31.04
C GLY A 240 2.53 5.06 30.55
N LYS A 241 2.11 5.71 29.49
CA LYS A 241 0.80 5.42 28.90
C LYS A 241 0.92 4.20 28.01
N ARG A 242 0.04 3.20 28.20
CA ARG A 242 0.15 1.94 27.49
C ARG A 242 -1.07 1.68 26.64
N TYR A 243 -0.86 1.15 25.43
CA TYR A 243 -1.90 0.91 24.44
C TYR A 243 -1.77 -0.47 23.83
N ILE A 244 -2.88 -0.97 23.32
CA ILE A 244 -2.90 -2.14 22.45
C ILE A 244 -3.68 -1.79 21.19
N TYR A 245 -3.39 -2.52 20.09
CA TYR A 245 -4.06 -2.28 18.82
C TYR A 245 -5.41 -2.98 18.75
N LYS A 246 -6.38 -2.28 18.17
CA LYS A 246 -7.69 -2.85 17.86
C LYS A 246 -7.79 -3.27 16.40
N VAL A 247 -6.84 -2.82 15.57
CA VAL A 247 -6.83 -3.03 14.13
C VAL A 247 -5.47 -3.58 13.72
N LEU A 248 -5.33 -3.97 12.46
CA LEU A 248 -4.06 -4.54 11.98
C LEU A 248 -2.95 -3.50 12.07
N PRO A 249 -1.88 -3.77 12.83
CA PRO A 249 -0.82 -2.77 12.97
C PRO A 249 0.11 -2.71 11.77
N GLN A 250 0.63 -1.51 11.50
CA GLN A 250 1.71 -1.37 10.53
C GLN A 250 2.96 -2.05 11.04
N GLY A 251 3.60 -2.83 10.18
CA GLY A 251 4.85 -3.50 10.53
C GLY A 251 4.70 -4.85 11.19
N TRP A 252 3.49 -5.27 11.46
CA TRP A 252 3.26 -6.61 12.01
C TRP A 252 3.16 -7.62 10.87
N LYS A 253 3.76 -8.79 11.10
CA LYS A 253 3.83 -9.87 10.11
C LYS A 253 2.45 -10.27 9.57
N GLY A 254 1.43 -10.26 10.44
CA GLY A 254 0.10 -10.71 10.07
C GLY A 254 -0.72 -9.73 9.28
N SER A 255 -0.35 -8.45 9.28
CA SER A 255 -1.21 -7.44 8.67
C SER A 255 -1.40 -7.64 7.18
N PRO A 256 -0.37 -7.82 6.38
CA PRO A 256 -0.59 -8.09 4.96
C PRO A 256 -1.37 -9.38 4.67
N UNK A 257 -1.15 -10.21 5.43
CA UNK A 257 -1.78 -11.45 5.23
C UNK A 257 -3.20 -11.44 5.55
N ILE A 258 -3.47 -10.96 6.56
CA ILE A 258 -4.87 -10.92 6.96
C ILE A 258 -5.64 -9.95 6.08
N PHE A 259 -5.06 -8.82 5.75
CA PHE A 259 -5.72 -7.87 4.87
C PHE A 259 -6.02 -8.49 3.51
N GLN A 260 -5.05 -9.20 2.95
CA GLN A 260 -5.23 -9.81 1.63
C GLN A 260 -6.36 -10.85 1.66
N TYR A 261 -6.36 -11.68 2.68
CA TYR A 261 -7.40 -12.70 2.82
C TYR A 261 -8.78 -12.04 2.97
N THR A 262 -8.85 -11.02 3.80
CA THR A 262 -10.11 -10.31 4.01
C THR A 262 -10.63 -9.70 2.72
N MET A 263 -9.75 -9.02 1.99
CA MET A 263 -10.15 -8.36 0.76
C MET A 263 -10.55 -9.37 -0.31
N ARG A 264 -9.86 -10.50 -0.39
CA ARG A 264 -10.21 -11.55 -1.34
C ARG A 264 -11.65 -12.02 -1.12
N HIS A 265 -12.01 -12.23 0.13
CA HIS A 265 -13.38 -12.65 0.45
C HIS A 265 -14.41 -11.58 0.13
N ILE A 266 -14.07 -10.33 0.41
CA ILE A 266 -14.98 -9.22 0.12
C ILE A 266 -15.23 -9.11 -1.38
N LEU A 267 -14.18 -9.27 -2.18
CA LEU A 267 -14.28 -9.06 -3.63
C LEU A 267 -14.89 -10.26 -4.37
N GLU A 268 -14.93 -11.43 -3.76
CA GLU A 268 -15.35 -12.63 -4.48
C GLU A 268 -16.74 -12.53 -5.09
N PRO A 269 -17.79 -12.11 -4.36
CA PRO A 269 -19.10 -11.96 -5.01
C PRO A 269 -19.10 -10.91 -6.10
N PHE A 270 -18.31 -9.86 -5.92
CA PHE A 270 -18.25 -8.80 -6.94
C PHE A 270 -17.60 -9.31 -8.23
N ARG A 271 -16.54 -10.12 -8.08
CA ARG A 271 -15.91 -10.74 -9.25
C ARG A 271 -16.88 -11.66 -9.99
N LYS A 272 -17.64 -12.44 -9.23
CA LYS A 272 -18.61 -13.36 -9.85
C LYS A 272 -19.72 -12.62 -10.58
N ALA A 273 -20.12 -11.47 -10.07
CA ALA A 273 -21.15 -10.66 -10.69
C ALA A 273 -20.65 -9.93 -11.94
N ASN A 274 -19.34 -9.78 -12.09
CA ASN A 274 -18.75 -9.03 -13.20
C ASN A 274 -17.62 -9.84 -13.84
N PRO A 275 -17.93 -11.00 -14.44
CA PRO A 275 -16.84 -11.88 -14.91
C PRO A 275 -16.05 -11.33 -16.07
N ASP A 276 -16.58 -10.35 -16.80
CA ASP A 276 -15.87 -9.71 -17.91
C ASP A 276 -14.95 -8.58 -17.46
N VAL A 277 -14.96 -8.24 -16.18
CA VAL A 277 -14.16 -7.14 -15.65
C VAL A 277 -12.93 -7.72 -14.97
N THR A 278 -11.76 -7.18 -15.29
CA THR A 278 -10.52 -7.55 -14.63
C THR A 278 -10.41 -6.75 -13.34
N ILE A 279 -10.24 -7.44 -12.22
CA ILE A 279 -10.07 -6.81 -10.92
C ILE A 279 -8.81 -7.40 -10.30
N ILE A 280 -7.78 -6.58 -10.15
CA ILE A 280 -6.51 -7.01 -9.57
C ILE A 280 -6.31 -6.26 -8.27
N GLN A 281 -6.22 -6.99 -7.19
CA GLN A 281 -6.05 -6.42 -5.86
C GLN A 281 -4.66 -6.75 -5.34
N TYR A 282 -3.95 -5.73 -4.91
CA TYR A 282 -2.64 -5.94 -4.29
C TYR A 282 -2.46 -4.92 -3.17
N VAL A 283 -2.36 -5.40 -1.94
CA VAL A 283 -2.27 -4.60 -0.73
C VAL A 283 -3.41 -3.58 -0.73
N ASP A 284 -3.10 -2.28 -0.88
CA ASP A 284 -4.13 -1.25 -0.83
C ASP A 284 -4.50 -0.70 -2.20
N ASP A 285 -4.00 -1.31 -3.29
CA ASP A 285 -4.34 -0.89 -4.65
C ASP A 285 -5.32 -1.85 -5.29
N ILE A 286 -6.29 -1.32 -6.01
CA ILE A 286 -7.20 -2.15 -6.81
C ILE A 286 -7.24 -1.58 -8.22
N LEU A 287 -6.90 -2.42 -9.19
CA LEU A 287 -6.98 -2.07 -10.61
C LEU A 287 -8.25 -2.70 -11.19
N ILE A 288 -9.02 -1.89 -11.90
CA ILE A 288 -10.25 -2.33 -12.56
C ILE A 288 -10.11 -2.04 -14.04
N ALA A 289 -10.26 -3.07 -14.86
CA ALA A 289 -10.13 -2.90 -16.32
C ALA A 289 -11.29 -3.60 -17.00
N SER A 290 -11.84 -2.96 -18.02
CA SER A 290 -12.98 -3.52 -18.73
C SER A 290 -13.04 -3.01 -20.17
N ASP A 291 -13.83 -3.70 -20.99
CA ASP A 291 -14.17 -3.23 -22.35
C ASP A 291 -15.53 -2.57 -22.40
N ARG A 292 -16.14 -2.31 -21.26
CA ARG A 292 -17.44 -1.67 -21.20
C ARG A 292 -17.35 -0.20 -21.62
N THR A 293 -18.51 0.40 -21.91
CA THR A 293 -18.53 1.83 -22.21
C THR A 293 -18.04 2.64 -21.01
N ASN A 294 -17.71 3.92 -21.25
CA ASN A 294 -17.28 4.78 -20.16
C ASN A 294 -18.30 4.79 -19.02
N LEU A 295 -19.57 4.93 -19.36
CA LEU A 295 -20.62 5.01 -18.34
C LEU A 295 -20.72 3.68 -17.58
N GLU A 296 -20.69 2.58 -18.28
CA GLU A 296 -20.81 1.26 -17.64
C GLU A 296 -19.57 0.95 -16.80
N HIS A 297 -18.40 1.34 -17.29
CA HIS A 297 -17.16 1.14 -16.53
C HIS A 297 -17.20 1.95 -15.24
N ASP A 298 -17.60 3.23 -15.33
CA ASP A 298 -17.68 4.08 -14.14
C ASP A 298 -18.71 3.55 -13.16
N ARG A 299 -19.79 2.94 -13.67
CA ARG A 299 -20.81 2.36 -12.80
C ARG A 299 -20.26 1.18 -12.02
N VAL A 300 -19.45 0.32 -12.66
CA VAL A 300 -18.82 -0.80 -11.97
C VAL A 300 -17.87 -0.27 -10.88
N VAL A 301 -17.08 0.75 -11.21
CA VAL A 301 -16.16 1.32 -10.23
C VAL A 301 -16.94 1.88 -9.04
N LEU A 302 -18.04 2.57 -9.32
CA LEU A 302 -18.87 3.12 -8.25
C LEU A 302 -19.48 2.03 -7.38
N GLN A 303 -19.93 0.93 -8.00
CA GLN A 303 -20.49 -0.18 -7.24
C GLN A 303 -19.43 -0.80 -6.32
N LEU A 304 -18.20 -0.93 -6.80
CA LEU A 304 -17.13 -1.43 -5.97
C LEU A 304 -16.84 -0.49 -4.80
N LYS A 305 -16.79 0.80 -5.11
CA LYS A 305 -16.57 1.80 -4.07
C LYS A 305 -17.66 1.72 -2.99
N GLU A 306 -18.92 1.59 -3.42
CA GLU A 306 -20.03 1.48 -2.47
C GLU A 306 -19.92 0.23 -1.61
N LEU A 307 -19.51 -0.88 -2.21
CA LEU A 307 -19.32 -2.11 -1.44
C LEU A 307 -18.26 -1.92 -0.36
N LEU A 308 -17.12 -1.34 -0.74
CA LEU A 308 -16.01 -1.14 0.18
C LEU A 308 -16.38 -0.15 1.27
N ASN A 309 -17.00 0.97 0.90
CA ASN A 309 -17.40 1.98 1.88
C ASN A 309 -18.42 1.42 2.87
N GLY A 310 -19.33 0.58 2.39
CA GLY A 310 -20.32 -0.04 3.25
C GLY A 310 -19.72 -0.97 4.30
N LEU A 311 -18.52 -1.48 4.02
CA LEU A 311 -17.81 -2.34 4.96
C LEU A 311 -16.79 -1.58 5.80
N GLY A 312 -16.73 -0.26 5.65
CA GLY A 312 -15.87 0.57 6.47
C GLY A 312 -14.53 0.93 5.84
N PHE A 313 -14.31 0.57 4.58
CA PHE A 313 -13.07 0.92 3.90
C PHE A 313 -13.19 2.29 3.23
N TYR A 314 -12.15 3.09 3.40
CA TYR A 314 -12.12 4.44 2.84
C TYR A 314 -11.49 4.38 1.44
N THR A 315 -12.17 4.96 0.47
CA THR A 315 -11.68 5.00 -0.91
C THR A 315 -11.61 6.47 -1.34
N PRO A 316 -10.49 7.15 -1.03
CA PRO A 316 -10.43 8.61 -1.27
C PRO A 316 -10.46 8.94 -2.75
N ASP A 317 -11.33 9.89 -3.11
CA ASP A 317 -11.49 10.30 -4.50
C ASP A 317 -10.22 10.94 -5.06
N GLU A 318 -9.45 11.61 -4.22
CA GLU A 318 -8.23 12.25 -4.69
C GLU A 318 -7.15 11.25 -5.10
N LYS A 319 -7.30 9.99 -4.72
CA LYS A 319 -6.38 8.94 -5.14
C LYS A 319 -6.94 8.05 -6.24
N PHE A 320 -8.10 8.41 -6.79
CA PHE A 320 -8.64 7.73 -7.97
C PHE A 320 -7.85 8.14 -9.19
N GLN A 321 -7.44 7.17 -9.99
CA GLN A 321 -6.72 7.45 -11.22
C GLN A 321 -7.61 7.05 -12.39
N ARG A 322 -8.12 8.04 -13.12
CA ARG A 322 -9.02 7.81 -14.25
C ARG A 322 -8.38 8.12 -15.59
N ASP A 323 -7.24 8.80 -15.59
CA ASP A 323 -6.57 9.22 -16.81
C ASP A 323 -5.15 8.67 -16.84
N PRO A 324 -4.69 8.21 -18.02
CA PRO A 324 -3.33 7.70 -18.12
C PRO A 324 -2.28 8.82 -17.98
N PRO A 325 -1.08 8.50 -17.55
CA PRO A 325 -0.65 7.16 -17.14
C PRO A 325 -1.12 6.84 -15.72
N TYR A 326 -1.51 5.58 -15.54
CA TYR A 326 -1.93 5.08 -14.22
C TYR A 326 -0.72 4.56 -13.48
N GLN A 327 -0.54 5.02 -12.25
CA GLN A 327 0.54 4.55 -11.39
C GLN A 327 0.07 3.30 -10.66
N TRP A 328 0.69 2.16 -10.94
CA TRP A 328 0.23 0.89 -10.38
C TRP A 328 1.42 -0.04 -10.19
N MET A 329 1.65 -0.48 -8.96
CA MET A 329 2.65 -1.51 -8.64
C MET A 329 4.05 -1.18 -9.14
N GLY A 330 4.41 0.09 -9.19
CA GLY A 330 5.71 0.49 -9.71
C GLY A 330 5.78 0.59 -11.22
N TYR A 331 4.65 0.50 -11.88
CA TYR A 331 4.54 0.66 -13.33
C TYR A 331 3.70 1.86 -13.68
N GLU A 332 3.90 2.38 -14.88
CA GLU A 332 3.00 3.34 -15.49
C GLU A 332 2.20 2.63 -16.56
N LEU A 333 0.89 2.73 -16.47
CA LEU A 333 -0.01 2.02 -17.38
C LEU A 333 -0.71 3.00 -18.29
N TRP A 334 -0.77 2.66 -19.56
CA TRP A 334 -1.63 3.29 -20.55
C TRP A 334 -2.58 2.22 -21.09
N PRO A 335 -3.64 2.60 -21.83
CA PRO A 335 -4.54 1.57 -22.35
C PRO A 335 -3.88 0.57 -23.30
N THR A 336 -2.80 0.97 -24.02
CA THR A 336 -2.18 0.10 -25.00
C THR A 336 -0.81 -0.40 -24.63
N LYS A 337 -0.19 0.15 -23.57
CA LYS A 337 1.17 -0.23 -23.21
C LYS A 337 1.41 0.04 -21.74
N TRP A 338 2.50 -0.52 -21.23
CA TRP A 338 2.96 -0.25 -19.89
C TRP A 338 4.44 0.06 -19.90
N LYS A 339 4.87 0.82 -18.90
CA LYS A 339 6.29 1.08 -18.67
C LYS A 339 6.60 0.86 -17.20
N LEU A 340 7.85 0.50 -16.91
CA LEU A 340 8.31 0.39 -15.55
C LEU A 340 8.68 1.79 -15.04
N GLN A 341 8.15 2.18 -13.89
CA GLN A 341 8.53 3.45 -13.28
C GLN A 341 10.00 3.42 -12.90
N LYS A 342 10.66 4.54 -13.10
CA LYS A 342 12.03 4.66 -12.64
C LYS A 342 12.02 4.77 -11.12
N LEU A 343 12.67 3.82 -10.47
CA LEU A 343 12.85 3.85 -9.04
C LEU A 343 14.08 4.68 -8.71
N GLN A 344 13.88 5.70 -7.90
CA GLN A 344 15.00 6.49 -7.42
C GLN A 344 15.28 6.08 -5.99
N LEU A 345 16.47 5.55 -5.76
CA LEU A 345 16.85 5.16 -4.41
C LEU A 345 17.28 6.40 -3.64
N PRO A 346 16.97 6.46 -2.34
CA PRO A 346 17.34 7.65 -1.58
C PRO A 346 18.84 7.79 -1.45
N GLN A 347 19.30 9.04 -1.45
CA GLN A 347 20.68 9.37 -1.12
C GLN A 347 20.69 9.97 0.26
N LYS A 348 21.48 9.36 1.17
CA LYS A 348 21.57 9.84 2.54
C LYS A 348 23.03 9.83 2.96
N GLU A 349 23.34 10.72 3.85
CA GLU A 349 24.66 10.69 4.48
C GLU A 349 24.66 9.80 5.69
N UNK A 350 23.61 9.64 6.35
CA UNK A 350 23.54 8.81 7.44
C UNK A 350 22.43 7.85 7.23
N TRP A 351 22.72 6.82 7.42
CA TRP A 351 21.73 5.74 7.28
C TRP A 351 21.48 5.12 8.65
N THR A 352 20.20 5.01 9.00
CA THR A 352 19.80 4.26 10.21
C THR A 352 19.42 2.83 9.83
N VAL A 353 19.27 1.98 10.87
CA VAL A 353 18.81 0.61 10.65
C VAL A 353 17.46 0.60 9.92
N ASN A 354 16.54 1.48 10.32
CA ASN A 354 15.25 1.56 9.66
C ASN A 354 15.38 1.96 8.19
N ASP A 355 16.28 2.90 7.90
CA ASP A 355 16.50 3.31 6.51
C ASP A 355 16.99 2.14 5.66
N ILE A 356 17.90 1.33 6.20
CA ILE A 356 18.42 0.19 5.47
C ILE A 356 17.33 -0.87 5.26
N GLN A 357 16.50 -1.10 6.28
CA GLN A 357 15.42 -2.07 6.13
C GLN A 357 14.44 -1.64 5.04
N LYS A 358 14.13 -0.34 4.97
CA LYS A 358 13.26 0.14 3.90
C LYS A 358 13.93 0.00 2.53
N LEU A 359 15.22 0.34 2.46
CA LEU A 359 15.95 0.22 1.21
C LEU A 359 16.00 -1.24 0.74
N VAL A 360 16.31 -2.15 1.65
CA VAL A 360 16.35 -3.57 1.33
C VAL A 360 14.98 -4.07 0.87
N GLY A 361 13.92 -3.59 1.52
CA GLY A 361 12.57 -3.95 1.10
C GLY A 361 12.27 -3.53 -0.33
N VAL A 362 12.64 -2.29 -0.68
CA VAL A 362 12.46 -1.80 -2.05
C VAL A 362 13.30 -2.62 -3.03
N LEU A 363 14.54 -2.92 -2.67
CA LEU A 363 15.42 -3.69 -3.55
C LEU A 363 14.96 -5.13 -3.71
N ASN A 364 14.46 -5.75 -2.65
CA ASN A 364 13.92 -7.11 -2.77
C ASN A 364 12.69 -7.13 -3.68
N TRP A 365 11.84 -6.13 -3.57
CA TRP A 365 10.72 -5.99 -4.49
C TRP A 365 11.23 -5.84 -5.92
N ALA A 366 12.21 -4.96 -6.12
CA ALA A 366 12.74 -4.71 -7.45
C ALA A 366 13.45 -5.93 -8.03
N ALA A 367 14.00 -6.78 -7.18
CA ALA A 367 14.69 -7.98 -7.65
C ALA A 367 13.76 -8.94 -8.37
N GLN A 368 12.46 -8.87 -8.12
CA GLN A 368 11.51 -9.70 -8.84
C GLN A 368 11.32 -9.22 -10.27
N ILE A 369 11.71 -7.99 -10.55
CA ILE A 369 11.51 -7.37 -11.87
C ILE A 369 12.84 -7.19 -12.59
N TYR A 370 13.88 -6.78 -11.86
CA TYR A 370 15.20 -6.53 -12.41
C TYR A 370 16.16 -7.64 -12.00
N PRO A 371 16.65 -8.44 -12.95
CA PRO A 371 17.67 -9.42 -12.59
C PRO A 371 18.96 -8.72 -12.17
N GLY A 372 19.64 -9.31 -11.22
CA GLY A 372 20.93 -8.80 -10.79
C GLY A 372 20.93 -7.91 -9.58
N ILE A 373 19.76 -7.53 -9.09
CA ILE A 373 19.67 -6.75 -7.84
C ILE A 373 20.16 -7.60 -6.68
N LYS A 374 21.04 -7.04 -5.87
CA LYS A 374 21.62 -7.75 -4.72
C LYS A 374 21.52 -6.88 -3.48
N THR A 375 21.34 -7.54 -2.34
CA THR A 375 21.25 -6.83 -1.06
C THR A 375 22.18 -7.38 0.00
N ARG A 376 23.08 -8.27 -0.35
CA ARG A 376 23.90 -8.98 0.62
C ARG A 376 24.70 -8.04 1.52
N HIS A 377 25.38 -7.07 0.92
CA HIS A 377 26.24 -6.18 1.69
C HIS A 377 25.46 -5.09 2.41
N LEU A 378 24.32 -4.72 1.89
CA LEU A 378 23.45 -3.80 2.59
C LEU A 378 22.83 -4.46 3.82
N CYS A 379 22.43 -5.70 3.71
CA CYS A 379 21.94 -6.45 4.88
C CYS A 379 22.98 -6.63 5.95
N UNK A 380 23.96 -6.65 5.55
CA UNK A 380 25.00 -6.81 6.42
C UNK A 380 25.21 -5.71 7.33
N LEU A 381 24.88 -4.58 6.88
CA LEU A 381 25.04 -3.38 7.72
C LEU A 381 24.17 -3.43 8.97
N ILE A 382 23.06 -4.14 8.91
CA ILE A 382 22.10 -4.15 10.02
C ILE A 382 22.08 -5.47 10.78
N LYS A 383 22.94 -6.40 10.42
CA LYS A 383 22.98 -7.68 11.10
C LYS A 383 23.33 -7.48 12.58
N GLY A 384 22.52 -8.01 13.46
CA GLY A 384 22.74 -7.90 14.89
C GLY A 384 22.37 -6.57 15.51
N LYS A 385 21.85 -5.63 14.74
CA LYS A 385 21.44 -4.34 15.28
C LYS A 385 20.05 -4.44 15.86
N LEU A 386 19.88 -3.87 17.06
CA LEU A 386 18.62 -3.99 17.79
C LEU A 386 17.74 -2.75 17.69
N THR A 387 18.32 -1.57 17.51
CA THR A 387 17.57 -0.33 17.56
C THR A 387 17.36 0.24 16.17
N LEU A 388 16.11 0.52 15.81
CA LEU A 388 15.77 0.98 14.46
C LEU A 388 16.34 2.36 14.15
N THR A 389 16.55 3.20 15.16
CA THR A 389 17.09 4.53 14.95
C THR A 389 18.61 4.57 15.02
N GLU A 390 19.26 3.44 15.26
CA GLU A 390 20.72 3.38 15.33
C GLU A 390 21.33 3.65 13.96
N GLU A 391 22.37 4.47 13.93
CA GLU A 391 23.07 4.75 12.68
C GLU A 391 23.99 3.58 12.34
N VAL A 392 23.99 3.17 11.06
CA VAL A 392 24.81 2.04 10.64
C VAL A 392 26.20 2.50 10.24
N GLN A 393 27.16 1.56 10.31
CA GLN A 393 28.53 1.79 9.85
C GLN A 393 28.58 1.46 8.35
N TRP A 394 28.64 2.51 7.53
CA TRP A 394 28.63 2.33 6.08
C TRP A 394 29.95 1.70 5.62
N THR A 395 29.86 0.75 4.70
CA THR A 395 31.05 0.07 4.17
C THR A 395 31.20 0.35 2.69
N GLU A 396 32.41 0.14 2.18
CA GLU A 396 32.67 0.29 0.75
C GLU A 396 31.92 -0.78 -0.06
N LEU A 397 31.78 -1.98 0.52
CA LEU A 397 31.04 -3.03 -0.18
C LEU A 397 29.57 -2.68 -0.32
N ALA A 398 28.99 -2.09 0.73
CA ALA A 398 27.59 -1.64 0.64
C ALA A 398 27.44 -0.51 -0.36
N GLU A 399 28.40 0.41 -0.40
CA GLU A 399 28.35 1.50 -1.39
C GLU A 399 28.42 0.97 -2.80
N ALA A 400 29.31 0.02 -3.07
CA ALA A 400 29.44 -0.57 -4.39
C ALA A 400 28.16 -1.31 -4.79
N GLU A 401 27.57 -2.04 -3.84
CA GLU A 401 26.32 -2.77 -4.12
C GLU A 401 25.20 -1.79 -4.45
N LEU A 402 25.08 -0.72 -3.68
CA LEU A 402 24.04 0.28 -3.93
C LEU A 402 24.22 0.92 -5.31
N GLU A 403 25.46 1.26 -5.67
CA GLU A 403 25.71 1.89 -6.96
C GLU A 403 25.42 0.94 -8.12
N GLU A 404 25.77 -0.34 -7.98
CA GLU A 404 25.44 -1.31 -9.01
C GLU A 404 23.93 -1.46 -9.15
N ASN A 405 23.22 -1.45 -8.02
CA ASN A 405 21.76 -1.53 -8.07
C ASN A 405 21.15 -0.31 -8.74
N LYS A 406 21.72 0.87 -8.50
CA LYS A 406 21.22 2.08 -9.16
C LYS A 406 21.36 1.98 -10.67
N ILE A 407 22.47 1.43 -11.15
CA ILE A 407 22.67 1.25 -12.58
C ILE A 407 21.61 0.31 -13.16
N ILE A 408 21.37 -0.80 -12.48
CA ILE A 408 20.37 -1.76 -12.95
C ILE A 408 18.98 -1.13 -12.99
N LEU A 409 18.64 -0.36 -11.97
CA LEU A 409 17.31 0.26 -11.89
C LEU A 409 17.13 1.40 -12.90
N SER A 410 18.21 1.88 -13.50
CA SER A 410 18.10 2.94 -14.50
C SER A 410 17.66 2.42 -15.86
N GLN A 411 17.63 1.10 -16.07
CA GLN A 411 17.24 0.51 -17.34
C GLN A 411 15.74 0.61 -17.53
N GLU A 412 15.33 1.00 -18.76
CA GLU A 412 13.91 1.11 -19.07
C GLU A 412 13.35 -0.24 -19.45
N GLN A 413 12.12 -0.50 -19.00
CA GLN A 413 11.34 -1.64 -19.45
C GLN A 413 9.95 -1.17 -19.84
N GLU A 414 9.45 -1.66 -20.98
CA GLU A 414 8.08 -1.40 -21.41
C GLU A 414 7.57 -2.58 -22.20
N GLY A 415 6.25 -2.64 -22.35
CA GLY A 415 5.63 -3.71 -23.11
C GLY A 415 4.18 -3.44 -23.40
N CYS A 416 3.56 -4.41 -24.05
CA CYS A 416 2.15 -4.37 -24.42
C CYS A 416 1.35 -5.32 -23.53
N TYR A 417 0.03 -5.25 -23.65
CA TYR A 417 -0.85 -6.11 -22.89
C TYR A 417 -1.18 -7.38 -23.67
N TYR A 418 -1.66 -8.37 -22.96
CA TYR A 418 -1.89 -9.71 -23.45
C TYR A 418 -3.23 -9.82 -24.16
N GLN A 419 -3.25 -10.55 -25.28
CA GLN A 419 -4.48 -10.90 -25.99
C GLN A 419 -4.64 -12.40 -25.96
N GLU A 420 -5.68 -12.87 -25.28
CA GLU A 420 -5.83 -14.30 -25.01
C GLU A 420 -5.99 -15.12 -26.27
N GLU A 421 -6.60 -14.56 -27.30
CA GLU A 421 -6.88 -15.30 -28.52
C GLU A 421 -5.66 -15.46 -29.43
N LYS A 422 -4.57 -14.78 -29.15
CA LYS A 422 -3.38 -14.83 -30.00
C LYS A 422 -2.34 -15.76 -29.42
N GLU A 423 -1.48 -16.28 -30.30
CA GLU A 423 -0.42 -17.17 -29.91
C GLU A 423 0.64 -16.42 -29.11
N LEU A 424 1.12 -17.05 -28.04
CA LEU A 424 2.21 -16.51 -27.24
C LEU A 424 3.54 -17.07 -27.74
N GLU A 425 4.52 -16.20 -27.98
CA GLU A 425 5.80 -16.57 -28.56
C GLU A 425 6.94 -16.03 -27.70
N ALA A 426 8.10 -16.70 -27.76
CA ALA A 426 9.31 -16.24 -27.09
C ALA A 426 10.48 -16.41 -28.04
N THR A 427 11.22 -15.35 -28.21
CA THR A 427 12.40 -15.35 -29.07
C THR A 427 13.64 -15.09 -28.25
N UNK A 428 14.47 -15.87 -28.02
CA UNK A 428 15.62 -15.83 -27.34
C UNK A 428 16.65 -15.40 -28.27
N GLN A 429 17.64 -14.69 -27.88
CA GLN A 429 18.80 -14.15 -28.62
C GLN A 429 19.97 -13.97 -27.65
N LYS A 430 21.17 -14.21 -28.16
CA LYS A 430 22.38 -13.97 -27.38
C LYS A 430 23.00 -12.66 -27.82
N ASN A 431 23.27 -11.74 -26.87
CA ASN A 431 23.78 -10.43 -27.23
C ASN A 431 25.30 -10.43 -27.33
N GLN A 432 25.88 -9.27 -27.58
CA GLN A 432 27.32 -9.11 -27.78
C GLN A 432 28.12 -9.44 -26.52
N HIS A 433 27.49 -9.37 -25.36
CA HIS A 433 28.15 -9.63 -24.08
C HIS A 433 27.93 -11.04 -23.58
N ASN A 434 27.50 -11.95 -24.47
CA ASN A 434 27.23 -13.37 -24.14
C ASN A 434 26.12 -13.53 -23.11
N GLN A 435 25.21 -12.59 -23.04
CA GLN A 435 24.03 -12.71 -22.21
C GLN A 435 22.85 -13.14 -23.06
N TRP A 436 22.02 -14.01 -22.50
CA TRP A 436 20.79 -14.39 -23.16
C TRP A 436 19.75 -13.32 -22.92
N THR A 437 19.21 -12.77 -24.01
CA THR A 437 18.07 -11.86 -23.96
C THR A 437 16.88 -12.54 -24.59
N TYR A 438 15.70 -12.11 -24.19
CA TYR A 438 14.49 -12.69 -24.74
C TYR A 438 13.40 -11.66 -24.88
N LYS A 439 12.51 -11.94 -25.82
CA LYS A 439 11.28 -11.18 -26.00
C LYS A 439 10.13 -12.17 -25.94
N ILE A 440 9.13 -11.85 -25.13
CA ILE A 440 7.87 -12.60 -25.13
C ILE A 440 6.88 -11.71 -25.84
N HIS A 441 6.28 -12.24 -26.91
CA HIS A 441 5.50 -11.41 -27.80
C HIS A 441 4.32 -12.17 -28.40
N GLN A 442 3.42 -11.43 -29.00
CA GLN A 442 2.32 -11.95 -29.79
C GLN A 442 2.36 -11.22 -31.13
N GLY A 443 2.91 -11.91 -32.14
CA GLY A 443 3.19 -11.24 -33.38
C GLY A 443 4.21 -10.12 -33.20
N ASP A 444 3.87 -8.91 -33.61
CA ASP A 444 4.73 -7.76 -33.46
C ASP A 444 4.57 -7.07 -32.12
N ASN A 445 3.59 -7.46 -31.32
CA ASN A 445 3.36 -6.84 -30.01
C ASN A 445 4.26 -7.49 -28.96
N ILE A 446 5.23 -6.74 -28.46
CA ILE A 446 6.16 -7.24 -27.47
C ILE A 446 5.56 -7.02 -26.10
N LEU A 447 5.27 -8.12 -25.40
CA LEU A 447 4.68 -8.05 -24.06
C LEU A 447 5.71 -7.78 -23.00
N LYS A 448 6.88 -8.41 -23.13
CA LYS A 448 7.92 -8.29 -22.12
C LYS A 448 9.27 -8.61 -22.74
N VAL A 449 10.29 -7.89 -22.32
CA VAL A 449 11.67 -8.23 -22.65
C VAL A 449 12.43 -8.51 -21.37
N GLY A 450 13.47 -9.32 -21.47
CA GLY A 450 14.29 -9.60 -20.32
C GLY A 450 15.62 -10.17 -20.74
N LYS A 451 16.45 -10.42 -19.74
CA LYS A 451 17.73 -11.04 -20.01
C LYS A 451 18.14 -11.85 -18.78
N TYR A 452 18.95 -12.87 -19.04
CA TYR A 452 19.47 -13.69 -17.98
C TYR A 452 20.96 -13.49 -17.91
N ALA A 453 21.44 -13.22 -16.70
CA ALA A 453 22.85 -13.07 -16.48
C ALA A 453 23.54 -14.41 -16.67
N LYS A 454 24.83 -14.35 -16.95
CA LYS A 454 25.63 -15.54 -17.12
C LYS A 454 25.56 -16.42 -15.87
N VAL A 455 25.19 -17.69 -16.06
CA VAL A 455 25.14 -18.62 -14.95
C VAL A 455 26.56 -18.96 -14.53
N LYS A 456 26.82 -18.95 -13.23
CA LYS A 456 28.13 -19.29 -12.69
C LYS A 456 28.36 -20.78 -12.71
N ASN A 457 28.36 -21.38 -13.87
CA ASN A 457 28.61 -22.81 -13.95
C ASN A 457 29.68 -23.03 -14.99
N THR A 458 30.90 -23.33 -14.55
CA THR A 458 32.01 -23.50 -15.43
C THR A 458 31.92 -24.80 -16.25
N HIS A 459 30.99 -25.70 -15.90
CA HIS A 459 30.82 -26.94 -16.60
C HIS A 459 29.61 -26.99 -17.50
N THR A 460 28.99 -25.85 -17.75
CA THR A 460 27.80 -25.76 -18.59
C THR A 460 28.19 -25.65 -20.06
N ASN A 461 27.60 -26.49 -20.92
CA ASN A 461 27.78 -26.34 -22.35
C ASN A 461 26.66 -25.46 -22.93
N GLY A 462 26.78 -25.16 -24.25
CA GLY A 462 25.85 -24.23 -24.86
C GLY A 462 24.42 -24.70 -24.92
N VAL A 463 24.21 -26.00 -25.23
CA VAL A 463 22.83 -26.51 -25.29
C VAL A 463 22.23 -26.57 -23.90
N ARG A 464 23.03 -26.96 -22.91
CA ARG A 464 22.55 -27.01 -21.53
C ARG A 464 22.12 -25.62 -21.07
N LEU A 465 22.94 -24.62 -21.35
CA LEU A 465 22.61 -23.25 -20.95
C LEU A 465 21.35 -22.77 -21.65
N LEU A 466 21.24 -23.02 -22.96
CA LEU A 466 20.02 -22.62 -23.67
C LEU A 466 18.81 -23.35 -23.13
N ALA A 467 18.92 -24.64 -22.83
CA ALA A 467 17.81 -25.38 -22.25
C ALA A 467 17.38 -24.79 -20.91
N GLN A 468 18.36 -24.38 -20.09
CA GLN A 468 18.04 -23.72 -18.82
C GLN A 468 17.32 -22.40 -19.02
N VAL A 469 17.76 -21.61 -20.01
CA VAL A 469 17.13 -20.34 -20.30
C VAL A 469 15.69 -20.56 -20.79
N VAL A 470 15.48 -21.53 -21.67
CA VAL A 470 14.12 -21.82 -22.18
C VAL A 470 13.21 -22.21 -21.02
N GLN A 471 13.70 -23.07 -20.12
CA GLN A 471 12.87 -23.48 -18.99
C GLN A 471 12.55 -22.31 -18.06
N LYS A 472 13.49 -21.40 -17.83
CA LYS A 472 13.22 -20.22 -17.02
C LYS A 472 12.19 -19.32 -17.67
N ILE A 473 12.31 -19.10 -18.99
CA ILE A 473 11.33 -18.26 -19.69
C ILE A 473 9.94 -18.92 -19.64
N GLY A 474 9.89 -20.23 -19.81
CA GLY A 474 8.62 -20.94 -19.75
C GLY A 474 7.98 -20.86 -18.38
N LYS A 475 8.76 -20.99 -17.33
CA LYS A 475 8.23 -20.83 -15.97
C LYS A 475 7.68 -19.44 -15.75
N GLU A 476 8.42 -18.43 -16.21
CA GLU A 476 7.95 -17.05 -16.09
C GLU A 476 6.64 -16.86 -16.84
N ALA A 477 6.55 -17.41 -18.06
CA ALA A 477 5.33 -17.26 -18.85
C ALA A 477 4.15 -17.99 -18.21
N LEU A 478 4.39 -19.14 -17.59
CA LEU A 478 3.34 -19.83 -16.87
C LEU A 478 2.80 -18.99 -15.71
N VAL A 479 3.71 -18.30 -15.00
CA VAL A 479 3.30 -17.45 -13.89
C VAL A 479 2.48 -16.26 -14.39
N ILE A 480 2.94 -15.60 -15.46
CA ILE A 480 2.32 -14.35 -15.89
C ILE A 480 1.05 -14.61 -16.71
N TRP A 481 1.07 -15.58 -17.61
CA TRP A 481 -0.03 -15.79 -18.56
C TRP A 481 -0.72 -17.14 -18.44
N GLY A 482 -0.18 -18.05 -17.64
CA GLY A 482 -0.73 -19.40 -17.55
C GLY A 482 -0.57 -20.20 -18.83
N ARG A 483 0.37 -19.82 -19.68
CA ARG A 483 0.62 -20.45 -20.97
C ARG A 483 2.11 -20.63 -21.18
N ILE A 484 2.46 -21.61 -22.02
CA ILE A 484 3.85 -21.83 -22.41
C ILE A 484 4.00 -21.30 -23.82
N PRO A 485 4.93 -20.38 -24.06
CA PRO A 485 5.06 -19.82 -25.41
C PRO A 485 5.68 -20.81 -26.38
N LYS A 486 5.47 -20.54 -27.66
CA LYS A 486 6.25 -21.19 -28.71
C LYS A 486 7.61 -20.49 -28.78
N PHE A 487 8.67 -21.27 -28.75
CA PHE A 487 10.02 -20.72 -28.70
C PHE A 487 10.64 -20.65 -30.09
N HIS A 488 11.30 -19.56 -30.37
CA HIS A 488 12.11 -19.38 -31.57
C HIS A 488 13.55 -19.39 -31.12
N LEU A 489 14.27 -20.46 -31.42
CA LEU A 489 15.60 -20.70 -30.86
C LEU A 489 16.67 -20.36 -31.88
N PRO A 490 17.72 -19.59 -31.49
CA PRO A 490 18.81 -19.24 -32.40
C PRO A 490 19.89 -20.31 -32.42
N VAL A 491 19.53 -21.51 -32.86
CA VAL A 491 20.39 -22.67 -32.86
C VAL A 491 19.94 -23.56 -33.99
N GLU A 492 20.84 -24.38 -34.50
CA GLU A 492 20.49 -25.34 -35.54
C GLU A 492 19.62 -26.45 -34.96
N ARG A 493 18.63 -26.89 -35.75
CA ARG A 493 17.70 -27.92 -35.31
C ARG A 493 18.41 -29.18 -34.87
N ASP A 494 19.39 -29.68 -35.66
CA ASP A 494 20.04 -30.91 -35.34
C ASP A 494 20.78 -30.82 -34.00
N THR A 495 21.47 -29.71 -33.77
CA THR A 495 22.20 -29.53 -32.52
C THR A 495 21.26 -29.57 -31.32
N TRP A 496 20.14 -28.86 -31.45
CA TRP A 496 19.19 -28.82 -30.36
C TRP A 496 18.53 -30.17 -30.11
N GLU A 497 18.04 -30.79 -31.17
CA GLU A 497 17.29 -32.04 -31.03
C GLU A 497 18.14 -33.20 -30.54
N GLN A 498 19.44 -33.13 -30.79
CA GLN A 498 20.33 -34.18 -30.32
C GLN A 498 20.53 -34.16 -28.80
N TRP A 499 20.45 -32.98 -28.18
CA TRP A 499 20.92 -32.81 -26.82
C TRP A 499 19.93 -32.27 -25.81
N TRP A 500 18.83 -31.63 -26.24
CA TRP A 500 17.99 -30.85 -25.30
C TRP A 500 17.39 -31.73 -24.20
N ASP A 501 16.93 -32.92 -24.49
CA ASP A 501 16.21 -33.73 -23.52
C ASP A 501 17.08 -34.17 -22.35
N SER A 502 18.38 -34.23 -22.55
CA SER A 502 19.31 -34.55 -21.45
C SER A 502 19.30 -33.49 -20.36
N TYR A 503 18.90 -32.30 -20.68
CA TYR A 503 18.96 -31.16 -19.76
C TYR A 503 17.60 -30.67 -19.34
N TRP A 504 16.54 -31.36 -19.72
CA TRP A 504 15.17 -30.90 -19.48
C TRP A 504 14.70 -31.40 -18.12
N GLN A 505 14.25 -30.43 -17.26
CA GLN A 505 13.93 -30.76 -15.87
C GLN A 505 12.53 -30.30 -15.48
N VAL A 506 11.66 -30.00 -16.45
CA VAL A 506 10.28 -29.61 -16.18
C VAL A 506 9.34 -30.60 -16.86
N THR A 507 8.06 -30.53 -16.50
CA THR A 507 7.09 -31.52 -16.95
C THR A 507 6.44 -31.18 -18.28
N TRP A 508 6.64 -29.96 -18.78
CA TRP A 508 6.04 -29.51 -20.02
C TRP A 508 7.09 -29.45 -21.13
N ILE A 509 6.65 -29.56 -22.40
CA ILE A 509 7.51 -29.42 -23.57
C ILE A 509 6.83 -28.40 -24.50
N PRO A 510 7.50 -27.30 -24.79
CA PRO A 510 6.90 -26.30 -25.68
C PRO A 510 7.07 -26.63 -27.15
N UNK A 511 6.66 -25.87 -27.85
CA UNK A 511 6.82 -25.95 -29.16
C UNK A 511 7.96 -25.09 -29.45
N TRP A 512 8.65 -25.42 -30.37
CA TRP A 512 9.77 -24.60 -30.78
C TRP A 512 10.01 -24.70 -32.29
N ASP A 513 10.63 -23.64 -32.83
CA ASP A 513 11.21 -23.69 -34.16
C ASP A 513 12.58 -23.01 -34.10
N PHE A 514 13.23 -22.89 -35.25
CA PHE A 514 14.64 -22.52 -35.28
C PHE A 514 14.84 -21.35 -36.21
N ILE A 515 15.49 -20.29 -35.70
CA ILE A 515 15.74 -19.07 -36.45
C ILE A 515 17.01 -19.26 -37.24
N SER A 516 16.93 -19.01 -38.55
CA SER A 516 18.10 -19.16 -39.41
C SER A 516 18.82 -17.86 -39.66
N THR A 517 18.29 -16.74 -39.18
CA THR A 517 18.95 -15.45 -39.38
C THR A 517 20.15 -15.28 -38.47
N PRO A 518 21.26 -14.81 -39.01
CA PRO A 518 22.45 -14.60 -38.17
C PRO A 518 22.25 -13.50 -37.14
N PRO A 519 22.99 -13.55 -36.02
CA PRO A 519 23.96 -14.62 -35.76
C PRO A 519 23.33 -15.80 -35.06
N LEU A 520 23.46 -16.98 -35.65
CA LEU A 520 23.15 -18.19 -34.93
C LEU A 520 24.16 -18.42 -33.83
N VAL A 521 23.71 -18.92 -32.71
CA VAL A 521 24.58 -19.23 -31.61
C VAL A 521 25.28 -20.55 -31.87
N ARG A 522 26.60 -20.56 -31.78
CA ARG A 522 27.37 -21.81 -31.93
C ARG A 522 27.46 -22.48 -30.57
N LEU A 523 26.85 -23.65 -30.49
CA LEU A 523 26.78 -24.36 -29.22
C LEU A 523 27.65 -25.60 -29.15
N VAL A 524 28.25 -25.97 -30.27
CA VAL A 524 28.88 -27.30 -30.37
C VAL A 524 30.15 -27.40 -29.56
N PHE A 525 30.89 -26.32 -29.37
CA PHE A 525 32.14 -26.39 -28.64
C PHE A 525 31.97 -26.98 -27.26
N ASN A 526 30.89 -26.62 -26.62
CA ASN A 526 30.70 -26.96 -25.22
C ASN A 526 30.15 -28.34 -25.02
N LEU A 527 29.77 -29.02 -26.08
CA LEU A 527 29.25 -30.36 -26.00
C LEU A 527 30.38 -31.40 -25.79
N VAL A 528 31.58 -31.03 -26.19
CA VAL A 528 32.72 -31.96 -26.11
C VAL A 528 33.12 -32.17 -24.67
N LYS A 529 32.86 -31.23 -23.84
CA LYS A 529 33.20 -31.31 -22.43
C LYS A 529 32.08 -31.95 -21.62
#